data_5a7977a9614293382e0b2782b79275a1
#
_entry.id   5a7977a9614293382e0b2782b79275a1
#
_cell.length_a   1.000
_cell.length_b   1.000
_cell.length_c   1.000
_cell.angle_alpha   90.00
_cell.angle_beta   90.00
_cell.angle_gamma   90.00
#
_symmetry.space_group_name_H-M   'P 1'
#
loop_
_entity.id
_entity.type
_entity.pdbx_description
1 polymer ?
#
loop_
_entity_poly.entity_id
_entity_poly.type
_entity_poly.pdbx_seq_one_letter_code
_entity_poly.pdbx_strand_id
1 'polypeptide(L)'
;NKGVTVVNFWSTTCAPCVKELPDFMVINEKHKNTPNFKMLLVSLDRSKDLDRVKKFLLDKNITAEVVILDDIKRMNTWIPRYDADWGGEIPVTLFYVNGEKKLFHNGEISKEELDLTINQYLN
;
A
#
# COMPACT_ATOMS: atom_id res chain seq x y z
N ASN A 1 3.14 -19.45 -11.95
CA ASN A 1 3.44 -18.12 -11.42
C ASN A 1 2.17 -17.35 -11.13
N LYS A 2 1.98 -17.01 -9.88
CA LYS A 2 0.81 -16.26 -9.45
C LYS A 2 1.14 -14.77 -9.47
N GLY A 3 0.16 -13.96 -9.89
CA GLY A 3 0.27 -12.51 -9.81
C GLY A 3 0.00 -12.05 -8.39
N VAL A 4 0.95 -11.35 -7.78
CA VAL A 4 0.80 -10.82 -6.43
C VAL A 4 0.81 -9.30 -6.48
N THR A 5 -0.23 -8.69 -5.92
CA THR A 5 -0.31 -7.24 -5.77
C THR A 5 -0.41 -6.89 -4.30
N VAL A 6 0.48 -6.03 -3.84
CA VAL A 6 0.46 -5.49 -2.49
C VAL A 6 -0.12 -4.08 -2.58
N VAL A 7 -1.18 -3.82 -1.82
CA VAL A 7 -1.83 -2.51 -1.78
C VAL A 7 -1.72 -1.98 -0.36
N ASN A 8 -1.12 -0.79 -0.22
CA ASN A 8 -0.98 -0.14 1.08
C ASN A 8 -1.70 1.20 1.06
N PHE A 9 -2.57 1.44 2.04
CA PHE A 9 -3.25 2.72 2.21
C PHE A 9 -2.50 3.53 3.25
N TRP A 10 -2.17 4.78 2.90
CA TRP A 10 -1.30 5.64 3.70
C TRP A 10 -1.60 7.13 3.46
N SER A 11 -0.93 8.01 4.18
CA SER A 11 -0.92 9.43 3.84
C SER A 11 0.38 10.06 4.31
N THR A 12 0.73 11.21 3.71
CA THR A 12 1.95 11.93 4.08
C THR A 12 1.89 12.50 5.51
N THR A 13 0.69 12.61 6.07
CA THR A 13 0.49 13.14 7.42
C THR A 13 0.34 12.04 8.48
N CYS A 14 0.43 10.79 8.07
CA CYS A 14 0.29 9.64 8.95
C CYS A 14 1.67 9.14 9.38
N ALA A 15 2.10 9.44 10.60
CA ALA A 15 3.45 9.12 11.07
C ALA A 15 3.77 7.62 10.99
N PRO A 16 2.92 6.69 11.50
CA PRO A 16 3.24 5.27 11.39
C PRO A 16 3.26 4.77 9.93
N CYS A 17 2.45 5.39 9.05
CA CYS A 17 2.50 5.07 7.62
C CYS A 17 3.84 5.42 7.02
N VAL A 18 4.30 6.63 7.29
CA VAL A 18 5.59 7.13 6.76
C VAL A 18 6.76 6.32 7.31
N LYS A 19 6.65 5.90 8.56
CA LYS A 19 7.70 5.14 9.23
C LYS A 19 7.97 3.81 8.54
N GLU A 20 6.95 3.14 8.01
CA GLU A 20 7.13 1.82 7.37
C GLU A 20 7.49 1.90 5.89
N LEU A 21 7.37 3.07 5.25
CA LEU A 21 7.63 3.19 3.81
C LEU A 21 9.05 2.76 3.39
N PRO A 22 10.13 3.07 4.14
CA PRO A 22 11.45 2.58 3.76
C PRO A 22 11.51 1.07 3.61
N ASP A 23 10.86 0.33 4.50
CA ASP A 23 10.81 -1.13 4.42
C ASP A 23 10.06 -1.58 3.17
N PHE A 24 8.95 -0.90 2.83
CA PHE A 24 8.21 -1.19 1.61
C PHE A 24 9.08 -0.97 0.37
N MET A 25 9.90 0.08 0.38
CA MET A 25 10.78 0.37 -0.76
C MET A 25 11.87 -0.68 -0.90
N VAL A 26 12.43 -1.15 0.21
CA VAL A 26 13.41 -2.25 0.17
C VAL A 26 12.79 -3.49 -0.47
N ILE A 27 11.58 -3.83 -0.06
CA ILE A 27 10.89 -5.01 -0.59
C ILE A 27 10.50 -4.81 -2.06
N ASN A 28 10.03 -3.62 -2.43
CA ASN A 28 9.69 -3.33 -3.82
C ASN A 28 10.92 -3.46 -4.71
N GLU A 29 12.07 -2.94 -4.27
CA GLU A 29 13.32 -3.04 -5.02
C GLU A 29 13.78 -4.49 -5.16
N LYS A 30 13.60 -5.29 -4.11
CA LYS A 30 13.93 -6.71 -4.13
C LYS A 30 13.13 -7.46 -5.21
N HIS A 31 11.89 -7.07 -5.44
CA HIS A 31 10.98 -7.75 -6.36
C HIS A 31 10.79 -7.03 -7.70
N LYS A 32 11.58 -5.99 -7.99
CA LYS A 32 11.39 -5.19 -9.22
C LYS A 32 11.48 -6.00 -10.50
N ASN A 33 12.25 -7.08 -10.49
CA ASN A 33 12.40 -7.97 -11.65
C ASN A 33 11.61 -9.26 -11.51
N THR A 34 10.79 -9.39 -10.46
CA THR A 34 9.96 -10.56 -10.26
C THR A 34 8.73 -10.45 -11.16
N PRO A 35 8.52 -11.39 -12.09
CA PRO A 35 7.33 -11.34 -12.94
C PRO A 35 6.06 -11.41 -12.10
N ASN A 36 5.06 -10.64 -12.53
CA ASN A 36 3.73 -10.64 -11.90
C ASN A 36 3.69 -10.13 -10.47
N PHE A 37 4.69 -9.34 -10.05
CA PHE A 37 4.64 -8.65 -8.77
C PHE A 37 4.35 -7.17 -8.98
N LYS A 38 3.46 -6.62 -8.16
CA LYS A 38 3.15 -5.20 -8.19
C LYS A 38 2.93 -4.68 -6.78
N MET A 39 3.47 -3.49 -6.51
CA MET A 39 3.20 -2.77 -5.26
C MET A 39 2.51 -1.46 -5.61
N LEU A 40 1.37 -1.22 -4.99
CA LEU A 40 0.57 -0.01 -5.19
C LEU A 40 0.37 0.68 -3.86
N LEU A 41 0.80 1.93 -3.78
CA LEU A 41 0.59 2.77 -2.60
C LEU A 41 -0.58 3.70 -2.89
N VAL A 42 -1.64 3.59 -2.11
CA VAL A 42 -2.83 4.42 -2.25
C VAL A 42 -2.80 5.50 -1.17
N SER A 43 -2.56 6.74 -1.59
CA SER A 43 -2.52 7.88 -0.69
C SER A 43 -3.94 8.38 -0.42
N LEU A 44 -4.26 8.58 0.85
CA LEU A 44 -5.52 9.21 1.25
C LEU A 44 -5.35 10.72 1.47
N ASP A 45 -4.25 11.30 0.99
CA ASP A 45 -4.06 12.75 0.99
C ASP A 45 -5.11 13.41 0.09
N ARG A 46 -5.37 14.69 0.35
CA ARG A 46 -6.31 15.47 -0.45
C ARG A 46 -5.68 15.89 -1.78
N SER A 47 -6.48 15.95 -2.82
CA SER A 47 -6.01 16.40 -4.15
C SER A 47 -5.43 17.82 -4.09
N LYS A 48 -5.93 18.67 -3.21
CA LYS A 48 -5.40 20.01 -3.03
C LYS A 48 -3.97 20.01 -2.53
N ASP A 49 -3.50 18.92 -1.96
CA ASP A 49 -2.16 18.76 -1.42
C ASP A 49 -1.22 17.99 -2.36
N LEU A 50 -1.61 17.86 -3.63
CA LEU A 50 -0.87 17.06 -4.61
C LEU A 50 0.60 17.44 -4.70
N ASP A 51 0.90 18.75 -4.69
CA ASP A 51 2.29 19.21 -4.80
C ASP A 51 3.13 18.75 -3.61
N ARG A 52 2.55 18.77 -2.41
CA ARG A 52 3.22 18.26 -1.22
C ARG A 52 3.48 16.77 -1.33
N VAL A 53 2.49 16.02 -1.82
CA VAL A 53 2.63 14.58 -2.01
C VAL A 53 3.74 14.28 -3.01
N LYS A 54 3.76 14.98 -4.15
CA LYS A 54 4.79 14.78 -5.18
C LYS A 54 6.19 15.06 -4.61
N LYS A 55 6.35 16.15 -3.86
CA LYS A 55 7.63 16.48 -3.24
C LYS A 55 8.06 15.39 -2.26
N PHE A 56 7.11 14.89 -1.45
CA PHE A 56 7.37 13.83 -0.51
C PHE A 56 7.89 12.58 -1.22
N LEU A 57 7.24 12.19 -2.33
CA LEU A 57 7.63 11.00 -3.08
C LEU A 57 9.05 11.10 -3.61
N LEU A 58 9.44 12.28 -4.08
CA LEU A 58 10.81 12.52 -4.57
C LEU A 58 11.80 12.50 -3.41
N ASP A 59 11.51 13.20 -2.32
CA ASP A 59 12.40 13.31 -1.17
C ASP A 59 12.65 11.95 -0.50
N LYS A 60 11.67 11.06 -0.54
CA LYS A 60 11.75 9.74 0.10
C LYS A 60 12.14 8.64 -0.88
N ASN A 61 12.42 8.96 -2.14
CA ASN A 61 12.82 7.98 -3.16
C ASN A 61 11.81 6.84 -3.28
N ILE A 62 10.53 7.20 -3.39
CA ILE A 62 9.46 6.21 -3.54
C ILE A 62 9.48 5.66 -4.96
N THR A 63 9.67 4.35 -5.10
CA THR A 63 9.79 3.67 -6.40
C THR A 63 8.56 2.89 -6.80
N ALA A 64 7.63 2.66 -5.87
CA ALA A 64 6.37 1.98 -6.15
C ALA A 64 5.40 2.92 -6.86
N GLU A 65 4.42 2.33 -7.53
CA GLU A 65 3.33 3.11 -8.12
C GLU A 65 2.50 3.74 -7.02
N VAL A 66 2.15 5.02 -7.16
CA VAL A 66 1.36 5.76 -6.18
C VAL A 66 0.15 6.37 -6.86
N VAL A 67 -1.02 6.20 -6.25
CA VAL A 67 -2.24 6.88 -6.67
C VAL A 67 -2.83 7.61 -5.46
N ILE A 68 -3.62 8.66 -5.72
CA ILE A 68 -4.33 9.39 -4.68
C ILE A 68 -5.81 9.01 -4.76
N LEU A 69 -6.39 8.65 -3.61
CA LEU A 69 -7.81 8.39 -3.49
C LEU A 69 -8.41 9.48 -2.61
N ASP A 70 -8.94 10.53 -3.25
CA ASP A 70 -9.57 11.65 -2.55
C ASP A 70 -11.07 11.61 -2.77
N ASP A 71 -11.76 10.83 -1.92
CA ASP A 71 -13.20 10.67 -2.04
C ASP A 71 -13.81 10.53 -0.65
N ILE A 72 -13.64 11.58 0.16
CA ILE A 72 -14.11 11.57 1.55
C ILE A 72 -15.62 11.40 1.63
N LYS A 73 -16.35 11.99 0.69
CA LYS A 73 -17.82 11.97 0.73
C LYS A 73 -18.42 10.58 0.59
N ARG A 74 -17.67 9.64 -0.04
CA ARG A 74 -18.16 8.27 -0.27
C ARG A 74 -17.36 7.22 0.51
N MET A 75 -16.67 7.62 1.57
CA MET A 75 -15.88 6.69 2.38
C MET A 75 -16.71 5.50 2.86
N ASN A 76 -17.93 5.74 3.30
CA ASN A 76 -18.81 4.68 3.79
C ASN A 76 -19.17 3.67 2.69
N THR A 77 -18.99 4.05 1.43
CA THR A 77 -19.25 3.17 0.29
C THR A 77 -18.02 2.37 -0.10
N TRP A 78 -16.84 3.02 -0.22
CA TRP A 78 -15.68 2.30 -0.75
C TRP A 78 -14.83 1.60 0.31
N ILE A 79 -14.82 2.08 1.57
CA ILE A 79 -14.03 1.42 2.61
C ILE A 79 -14.41 -0.05 2.78
N PRO A 80 -15.71 -0.40 2.97
CA PRO A 80 -16.09 -1.80 3.16
C PRO A 80 -15.81 -2.68 1.93
N ARG A 81 -15.69 -2.07 0.75
CA ARG A 81 -15.40 -2.84 -0.47
C ARG A 81 -13.99 -3.38 -0.50
N TYR A 82 -13.04 -2.71 0.17
CA TYR A 82 -11.69 -3.23 0.29
C TYR A 82 -11.64 -4.33 1.33
N ASP A 83 -12.26 -4.11 2.49
CA ASP A 83 -12.39 -5.14 3.51
C ASP A 83 -13.52 -4.75 4.47
N ALA A 84 -14.39 -5.71 4.78
CA ALA A 84 -15.55 -5.47 5.66
C ALA A 84 -15.12 -5.09 7.08
N ASP A 85 -13.92 -5.51 7.50
CA ASP A 85 -13.40 -5.22 8.83
C ASP A 85 -12.59 -3.93 8.89
N TRP A 86 -12.45 -3.23 7.77
CA TRP A 86 -11.68 -1.98 7.74
C TRP A 86 -12.58 -0.78 8.05
N GLY A 87 -12.18 -0.01 9.04
CA GLY A 87 -12.89 1.21 9.42
C GLY A 87 -12.29 2.49 8.85
N GLY A 88 -11.31 2.39 7.95
CA GLY A 88 -10.66 3.56 7.34
C GLY A 88 -9.37 3.98 8.03
N GLU A 89 -8.99 3.32 9.11
CA GLU A 89 -7.71 3.60 9.79
C GLU A 89 -6.53 3.21 8.91
N ILE A 90 -5.44 3.95 9.00
CA ILE A 90 -4.21 3.71 8.24
C ILE A 90 -3.01 3.66 9.19
N PRO A 91 -1.95 2.92 8.85
CA PRO A 91 -1.76 2.16 7.60
C PRO A 91 -2.52 0.83 7.62
N VAL A 92 -2.90 0.37 6.43
CA VAL A 92 -3.38 -1.01 6.23
C VAL A 92 -2.74 -1.54 4.96
N THR A 93 -2.53 -2.85 4.92
CA THR A 93 -1.92 -3.52 3.76
C THR A 93 -2.78 -4.69 3.34
N LEU A 94 -3.10 -4.74 2.05
CA LEU A 94 -3.89 -5.83 1.48
C LEU A 94 -3.04 -6.58 0.47
N PHE A 95 -3.23 -7.89 0.42
CA PHE A 95 -2.50 -8.77 -0.49
C PHE A 95 -3.49 -9.44 -1.42
N TYR A 96 -3.29 -9.25 -2.72
CA TYR A 96 -4.13 -9.84 -3.75
C TYR A 96 -3.32 -10.84 -4.54
N VAL A 97 -3.91 -12.00 -4.83
CA VAL A 97 -3.30 -13.02 -5.67
C VAL A 97 -4.23 -13.26 -6.84
N ASN A 98 -3.75 -12.99 -8.06
CA ASN A 98 -4.54 -13.10 -9.29
C ASN A 98 -5.84 -12.29 -9.20
N GLY A 99 -5.77 -11.11 -8.57
CA GLY A 99 -6.92 -10.21 -8.42
C GLY A 99 -7.84 -10.54 -7.26
N GLU A 100 -7.59 -11.60 -6.53
CA GLU A 100 -8.41 -12.01 -5.39
C GLU A 100 -7.72 -11.62 -4.08
N LYS A 101 -8.46 -10.94 -3.19
CA LYS A 101 -7.91 -10.55 -1.89
C LYS A 101 -7.68 -11.79 -1.03
N LYS A 102 -6.46 -11.94 -0.53
CA LYS A 102 -6.07 -13.07 0.32
C LYS A 102 -5.81 -12.69 1.75
N LEU A 103 -5.37 -11.46 2.01
CA LEU A 103 -5.03 -11.04 3.36
C LEU A 103 -5.26 -9.53 3.51
N PHE A 104 -5.83 -9.16 4.64
CA PHE A 104 -5.95 -7.77 5.08
C PHE A 104 -5.17 -7.64 6.39
N HIS A 105 -4.10 -6.84 6.37
CA HIS A 105 -3.29 -6.57 7.56
C HIS A 105 -3.61 -5.18 8.07
N ASN A 106 -4.21 -5.08 9.24
CA ASN A 106 -4.57 -3.82 9.86
C ASN A 106 -3.41 -3.30 10.71
N GLY A 107 -2.96 -2.09 10.42
CA GLY A 107 -1.84 -1.48 11.15
C GLY A 107 -0.50 -1.68 10.46
N GLU A 108 0.56 -1.29 11.17
CA GLU A 108 1.93 -1.42 10.66
C GLU A 108 2.29 -2.88 10.41
N ILE A 109 3.07 -3.11 9.36
CA ILE A 109 3.59 -4.43 9.04
C ILE A 109 5.11 -4.35 9.01
N SER A 110 5.79 -5.32 9.64
CA SER A 110 7.24 -5.35 9.62
C SER A 110 7.76 -5.77 8.25
N LYS A 111 9.01 -5.41 7.96
CA LYS A 111 9.66 -5.80 6.71
C LYS A 111 9.68 -7.33 6.59
N GLU A 112 9.98 -8.02 7.68
CA GLU A 112 10.06 -9.47 7.70
C GLU A 112 8.72 -10.12 7.39
N GLU A 113 7.65 -9.63 7.99
CA GLU A 113 6.30 -10.16 7.74
C GLU A 113 5.84 -9.84 6.32
N LEU A 114 6.13 -8.64 5.84
CA LEU A 114 5.81 -8.23 4.46
C LEU A 114 6.49 -9.15 3.46
N ASP A 115 7.79 -9.36 3.62
CA ASP A 115 8.56 -10.20 2.71
C ASP A 115 8.11 -11.66 2.76
N LEU A 116 7.89 -12.19 3.96
CA LEU A 116 7.45 -13.57 4.13
C LEU A 116 6.10 -13.81 3.46
N THR A 117 5.16 -12.86 3.65
CA THR A 117 3.82 -12.97 3.07
C THR A 117 3.87 -12.94 1.54
N ILE A 118 4.66 -12.02 0.98
CA ILE A 118 4.82 -11.93 -0.47
C ILE A 118 5.39 -13.23 -1.03
N ASN A 119 6.47 -13.73 -0.41
CA ASN A 119 7.11 -14.97 -0.87
C ASN A 119 6.16 -16.17 -0.79
N GLN A 120 5.33 -16.22 0.25
CA GLN A 120 4.34 -17.27 0.42
C GLN A 120 3.36 -17.28 -0.75
N TYR A 121 2.89 -16.11 -1.18
CA TYR A 121 1.92 -16.01 -2.27
C TYR A 121 2.54 -16.13 -3.66
N LEU A 122 3.83 -15.84 -3.82
CA LEU A 122 4.53 -16.02 -5.10
C LEU A 122 4.81 -17.49 -5.41
N ASN A 123 4.87 -18.33 -4.40
CA ASN A 123 5.19 -19.76 -4.57
C ASN A 123 3.96 -20.63 -4.90
#